data_2ccb4964071a4a137a9908424af857b6
#
_entry.id   2ccb4964071a4a137a9908424af857b6
#
_cell.length_a   1.000
_cell.length_b   1.000
_cell.length_c   1.000
_cell.angle_alpha   90.00
_cell.angle_beta   90.00
_cell.angle_gamma   90.00
#
_symmetry.space_group_name_H-M   'P 1'
#
loop_
_entity.id
_entity.type
_entity.pdbx_description
1 polymer ?
#
loop_
_entity_poly.entity_id
_entity_poly.type
_entity_poly.pdbx_seq_one_letter_code
_entity_poly.pdbx_strand_id
1 'polypeptide(L)'
;MRASDYRRDFSAYCAARELAAYEFYTGRAARLDLAPLRDRYADLWTREAVKDLEQERDATPGTFETERAALSSLLGAARLGYAERRAEEVSDELAHCETSARIEWEGARRGADEVPALLSAEADAARRRELAARWLDSLAACDDLRAARLEALRGAARELGFDDFVVLRSAATRADGGRLAAEAELFLERTARIYSSRLSRWAALIFPPQFVRNPDWADAFSLARLAHLDEYFPSREAAAVFEAVMGGLGIRSGRQGKLTAEESARVGEGRALYFAPSPPGDVRLVFASRAGADSHQRFFQEAARARQLAWASPERAARHPEFVHSPDDSAASGFALLFRFLFTDPTWIERHLGVAANVAREIASACALVELHDARRACALALDQMELHRAADAHSEAAEETYAERLTEATGFRQTAARRLTDALGDGTRAAEEVRARLFAASAGEYLKTRHGTRWWASRAAGDELIDVWTTGARYPAEELASLLGAPRPDAELLSNFLSAATAGE
;
A
#
# COMPACT_ATOMS: atom_id res chain seq x y z
N MET A 1 8.10 -25.81 17.97
CA MET A 1 6.77 -26.18 17.38
C MET A 1 7.01 -26.73 15.98
N ARG A 2 6.33 -27.82 15.53
CA ARG A 2 6.49 -28.31 14.16
C ARG A 2 5.83 -27.34 13.18
N ALA A 3 6.36 -27.19 11.95
CA ALA A 3 5.77 -26.30 10.93
C ALA A 3 4.30 -26.61 10.62
N SER A 4 3.87 -27.86 10.70
CA SER A 4 2.45 -28.24 10.54
C SER A 4 1.53 -27.64 11.59
N ASP A 5 1.98 -27.59 12.86
CA ASP A 5 1.22 -27.02 13.96
C ASP A 5 1.24 -25.49 13.88
N TYR A 6 2.40 -24.92 13.58
CA TYR A 6 2.56 -23.48 13.34
C TYR A 6 1.63 -23.00 12.20
N ARG A 7 1.61 -23.71 11.07
CA ARG A 7 0.79 -23.39 9.89
C ARG A 7 -0.71 -23.39 10.21
N ARG A 8 -1.18 -24.38 10.98
CA ARG A 8 -2.57 -24.44 11.43
C ARG A 8 -2.94 -23.24 12.30
N ASP A 9 -2.12 -22.92 13.31
CA ASP A 9 -2.40 -21.87 14.25
C ASP A 9 -2.23 -20.47 13.61
N PHE A 10 -1.25 -20.30 12.71
CA PHE A 10 -1.08 -19.11 11.90
C PHE A 10 -2.30 -18.84 11.00
N SER A 11 -2.81 -19.85 10.30
CA SER A 11 -4.02 -19.73 9.49
C SER A 11 -5.23 -19.31 10.33
N ALA A 12 -5.41 -19.91 11.51
CA ALA A 12 -6.50 -19.60 12.42
C ALA A 12 -6.38 -18.17 12.99
N TYR A 13 -5.16 -17.74 13.33
CA TYR A 13 -4.89 -16.37 13.77
C TYR A 13 -5.23 -15.34 12.67
N CYS A 14 -4.75 -15.56 11.43
CA CYS A 14 -5.03 -14.66 10.31
C CYS A 14 -6.53 -14.56 10.05
N ALA A 15 -7.24 -15.68 10.02
CA ALA A 15 -8.69 -15.71 9.83
C ALA A 15 -9.44 -14.91 10.90
N ALA A 16 -9.07 -15.10 12.18
CA ALA A 16 -9.72 -14.42 13.29
C ALA A 16 -9.42 -12.91 13.28
N ARG A 17 -8.19 -12.50 12.94
CA ARG A 17 -7.80 -11.10 12.81
C ARG A 17 -8.57 -10.39 11.69
N GLU A 18 -8.65 -11.01 10.52
CA GLU A 18 -9.38 -10.48 9.37
C GLU A 18 -10.88 -10.34 9.68
N LEU A 19 -11.46 -11.31 10.38
CA LEU A 19 -12.86 -11.26 10.80
C LEU A 19 -13.10 -10.14 11.82
N ALA A 20 -12.26 -9.99 12.82
CA ALA A 20 -12.37 -8.93 13.82
C ALA A 20 -12.28 -7.52 13.18
N ALA A 21 -11.35 -7.33 12.25
CA ALA A 21 -11.23 -6.09 11.50
C ALA A 21 -12.48 -5.82 10.64
N TYR A 22 -12.98 -6.83 9.92
CA TYR A 22 -14.22 -6.70 9.16
C TYR A 22 -15.42 -6.31 10.03
N GLU A 23 -15.60 -6.95 11.18
CA GLU A 23 -16.69 -6.63 12.11
C GLU A 23 -16.60 -5.20 12.63
N PHE A 24 -15.41 -4.71 12.89
CA PHE A 24 -15.18 -3.33 13.29
C PHE A 24 -15.55 -2.35 12.16
N TYR A 25 -15.00 -2.53 10.96
CA TYR A 25 -15.23 -1.61 9.84
C TYR A 25 -16.65 -1.69 9.25
N THR A 26 -17.43 -2.71 9.58
CA THR A 26 -18.85 -2.81 9.22
C THR A 26 -19.78 -2.38 10.35
N GLY A 27 -19.25 -2.00 11.51
CA GLY A 27 -20.04 -1.55 12.65
C GLY A 27 -20.67 -2.68 13.49
N ARG A 28 -20.32 -3.94 13.20
CA ARG A 28 -20.77 -5.10 13.97
C ARG A 28 -20.04 -5.18 15.32
N ALA A 29 -18.81 -4.67 15.40
CA ALA A 29 -18.08 -4.47 16.62
C ALA A 29 -17.86 -2.97 16.91
N ALA A 30 -17.98 -2.56 18.19
CA ALA A 30 -17.80 -1.16 18.58
C ALA A 30 -16.33 -0.71 18.51
N ARG A 31 -15.39 -1.64 18.79
CA ARG A 31 -13.94 -1.40 18.79
C ARG A 31 -13.21 -2.60 18.18
N LEU A 32 -12.02 -2.33 17.66
CA LEU A 32 -11.09 -3.36 17.21
C LEU A 32 -10.18 -3.71 18.39
N ASP A 33 -10.37 -4.88 18.98
CA ASP A 33 -9.58 -5.39 20.09
C ASP A 33 -8.89 -6.70 19.66
N LEU A 34 -7.59 -6.62 19.39
CA LEU A 34 -6.78 -7.74 18.95
C LEU A 34 -5.97 -8.39 20.09
N ALA A 35 -5.96 -7.82 21.30
CA ALA A 35 -5.17 -8.34 22.40
C ALA A 35 -5.55 -9.79 22.77
N PRO A 36 -6.86 -10.17 22.87
CA PRO A 36 -7.21 -11.56 23.17
C PRO A 36 -6.77 -12.56 22.10
N LEU A 37 -6.69 -12.12 20.83
CA LEU A 37 -6.17 -12.96 19.74
C LEU A 37 -4.66 -13.12 19.83
N ARG A 38 -3.94 -12.04 20.10
CA ARG A 38 -2.47 -12.08 20.28
C ARG A 38 -2.09 -13.01 21.42
N ASP A 39 -2.79 -12.94 22.55
CA ASP A 39 -2.54 -13.80 23.71
C ASP A 39 -2.86 -15.27 23.42
N ARG A 40 -3.99 -15.54 22.74
CA ARG A 40 -4.38 -16.91 22.36
C ARG A 40 -3.36 -17.59 21.45
N TYR A 41 -2.70 -16.85 20.59
CA TYR A 41 -1.72 -17.36 19.62
C TYR A 41 -0.30 -16.90 19.93
N ALA A 42 0.01 -16.60 21.20
CA ALA A 42 1.31 -16.07 21.61
C ALA A 42 2.49 -16.98 21.25
N ASP A 43 2.27 -18.30 21.19
CA ASP A 43 3.30 -19.28 20.85
C ASP A 43 3.82 -19.12 19.38
N LEU A 44 3.05 -18.49 18.48
CA LEU A 44 3.50 -18.18 17.12
C LEU A 44 4.63 -17.16 17.09
N TRP A 45 4.69 -16.29 18.11
CA TRP A 45 5.52 -15.09 18.11
C TRP A 45 6.68 -15.21 19.11
N THR A 46 7.25 -16.43 19.22
CA THR A 46 8.36 -16.72 20.12
C THR A 46 9.66 -16.90 19.35
N ARG A 47 10.79 -16.68 20.03
CA ARG A 47 12.11 -16.93 19.45
C ARG A 47 12.32 -18.42 19.11
N GLU A 48 11.73 -19.29 19.93
CA GLU A 48 11.74 -20.74 19.73
C GLU A 48 10.99 -21.12 18.44
N ALA A 49 9.83 -20.53 18.18
CA ALA A 49 9.08 -20.76 16.93
C ALA A 49 9.87 -20.33 15.70
N VAL A 50 10.54 -19.17 15.75
CA VAL A 50 11.44 -18.71 14.67
C VAL A 50 12.56 -19.72 14.43
N LYS A 51 13.23 -20.18 15.51
CA LYS A 51 14.32 -21.15 15.41
C LYS A 51 13.88 -22.49 14.85
N ASP A 52 12.74 -23.00 15.31
CA ASP A 52 12.20 -24.28 14.84
C ASP A 52 11.86 -24.23 13.34
N LEU A 53 11.20 -23.16 12.87
CA LEU A 53 10.89 -22.96 11.45
C LEU A 53 12.17 -22.79 10.60
N GLU A 54 13.19 -22.14 11.12
CA GLU A 54 14.49 -21.99 10.43
C GLU A 54 15.17 -23.34 10.25
N GLN A 55 15.21 -24.16 11.31
CA GLN A 55 15.78 -25.50 11.26
C GLN A 55 15.00 -26.39 10.27
N GLU A 56 13.68 -26.35 10.29
CA GLU A 56 12.84 -27.17 9.39
C GLU A 56 13.01 -26.74 7.91
N ARG A 57 13.07 -25.42 7.64
CA ARG A 57 13.39 -24.89 6.31
C ARG A 57 14.75 -25.37 5.81
N ASP A 58 15.77 -25.32 6.66
CA ASP A 58 17.14 -25.65 6.27
C ASP A 58 17.33 -27.18 6.11
N ALA A 59 16.58 -27.96 6.87
CA ALA A 59 16.54 -29.42 6.72
C ALA A 59 15.74 -29.88 5.49
N THR A 60 14.88 -29.02 4.91
CA THR A 60 14.06 -29.37 3.75
C THR A 60 14.91 -29.38 2.48
N PRO A 61 15.04 -30.53 1.75
CA PRO A 61 15.84 -30.63 0.54
C PRO A 61 15.44 -29.61 -0.53
N GLY A 62 16.44 -29.11 -1.29
CA GLY A 62 16.20 -28.13 -2.36
C GLY A 62 15.24 -28.57 -3.45
N THR A 63 15.07 -29.88 -3.65
CA THR A 63 14.09 -30.47 -4.59
C THR A 63 12.63 -30.23 -4.20
N PHE A 64 12.36 -29.92 -2.93
CA PHE A 64 11.03 -29.56 -2.45
C PHE A 64 10.82 -28.03 -2.47
N GLU A 65 10.98 -27.40 -3.63
CA GLU A 65 10.93 -25.95 -3.82
C GLU A 65 9.69 -25.27 -3.22
N THR A 66 8.51 -25.86 -3.44
CA THR A 66 7.24 -25.32 -2.91
C THR A 66 7.23 -25.29 -1.39
N GLU A 67 7.65 -26.37 -0.74
CA GLU A 67 7.70 -26.46 0.73
C GLU A 67 8.75 -25.50 1.31
N ARG A 68 9.92 -25.39 0.67
CA ARG A 68 10.94 -24.42 1.09
C ARG A 68 10.45 -22.97 0.97
N ALA A 69 9.73 -22.63 -0.11
CA ALA A 69 9.14 -21.30 -0.28
C ALA A 69 8.07 -21.05 0.80
N ALA A 70 7.24 -22.05 1.09
CA ALA A 70 6.22 -21.99 2.13
C ALA A 70 6.84 -21.80 3.52
N LEU A 71 7.84 -22.58 3.89
CA LEU A 71 8.58 -22.43 5.15
C LEU A 71 9.30 -21.08 5.24
N SER A 72 9.84 -20.56 4.14
CA SER A 72 10.45 -19.22 4.11
C SER A 72 9.43 -18.12 4.36
N SER A 73 8.20 -18.26 3.84
CA SER A 73 7.11 -17.31 4.09
C SER A 73 6.64 -17.38 5.56
N LEU A 74 6.46 -18.57 6.13
CA LEU A 74 6.14 -18.75 7.55
C LEU A 74 7.22 -18.19 8.46
N LEU A 75 8.50 -18.46 8.15
CA LEU A 75 9.63 -17.93 8.90
C LEU A 75 9.66 -16.40 8.84
N GLY A 76 9.38 -15.80 7.67
CA GLY A 76 9.23 -14.36 7.53
C GLY A 76 8.13 -13.81 8.42
N ALA A 77 6.95 -14.44 8.40
CA ALA A 77 5.82 -14.07 9.26
C ALA A 77 6.16 -14.20 10.76
N ALA A 78 6.83 -15.29 11.16
CA ALA A 78 7.25 -15.52 12.54
C ALA A 78 8.25 -14.45 13.02
N ARG A 79 9.23 -14.08 12.20
CA ARG A 79 10.22 -13.05 12.51
C ARG A 79 9.59 -11.67 12.71
N LEU A 80 8.69 -11.27 11.79
CA LEU A 80 7.97 -10.00 11.91
C LEU A 80 6.98 -10.02 13.07
N GLY A 81 6.25 -11.11 13.26
CA GLY A 81 5.34 -11.27 14.39
C GLY A 81 6.05 -11.26 15.74
N TYR A 82 7.26 -11.84 15.83
CA TYR A 82 8.10 -11.72 17.02
C TYR A 82 8.46 -10.25 17.30
N ALA A 83 8.89 -9.51 16.29
CA ALA A 83 9.23 -8.09 16.45
C ALA A 83 8.02 -7.26 16.88
N GLU A 84 6.85 -7.47 16.27
CA GLU A 84 5.60 -6.80 16.65
C GLU A 84 5.17 -7.18 18.09
N ARG A 85 5.34 -8.44 18.52
CA ARG A 85 5.06 -8.86 19.91
C ARG A 85 5.98 -8.15 20.91
N ARG A 86 7.26 -7.94 20.57
CA ARG A 86 8.19 -7.18 21.41
C ARG A 86 7.85 -5.69 21.51
N ALA A 87 7.20 -5.13 20.50
CA ALA A 87 6.77 -3.74 20.44
C ALA A 87 5.30 -3.55 20.86
N GLU A 88 4.61 -4.60 21.32
CA GLU A 88 3.15 -4.60 21.49
C GLU A 88 2.67 -3.56 22.50
N GLU A 89 3.25 -3.51 23.69
CA GLU A 89 2.85 -2.59 24.76
C GLU A 89 2.93 -1.13 24.29
N VAL A 90 4.06 -0.72 23.74
CA VAL A 90 4.25 0.63 23.22
C VAL A 90 3.37 0.89 21.99
N SER A 91 3.05 -0.12 21.17
CA SER A 91 2.14 0.01 20.04
C SER A 91 0.70 0.25 20.47
N ASP A 92 0.24 -0.39 21.55
CA ASP A 92 -1.09 -0.18 22.12
C ASP A 92 -1.19 1.21 22.79
N GLU A 93 -0.15 1.67 23.48
CA GLU A 93 -0.06 3.04 24.01
C GLU A 93 -0.07 4.09 22.88
N LEU A 94 0.69 3.86 21.82
CA LEU A 94 0.72 4.73 20.65
C LEU A 94 -0.65 4.82 19.97
N ALA A 95 -1.31 3.69 19.75
CA ALA A 95 -2.65 3.64 19.18
C ALA A 95 -3.67 4.38 20.05
N HIS A 96 -3.56 4.27 21.37
CA HIS A 96 -4.40 5.02 22.30
C HIS A 96 -4.11 6.53 22.22
N CYS A 97 -2.84 6.95 22.18
CA CYS A 97 -2.44 8.34 22.02
C CYS A 97 -3.03 8.94 20.74
N GLU A 98 -2.80 8.30 19.60
CA GLU A 98 -3.26 8.78 18.30
C GLU A 98 -4.79 8.83 18.20
N THR A 99 -5.49 7.80 18.67
CA THR A 99 -6.97 7.77 18.66
C THR A 99 -7.58 8.75 19.66
N SER A 100 -6.85 9.19 20.67
CA SER A 100 -7.27 10.17 21.65
C SER A 100 -6.98 11.62 21.22
N ALA A 101 -6.10 11.82 20.24
CA ALA A 101 -5.76 13.14 19.73
C ALA A 101 -6.97 13.85 19.12
N ARG A 102 -7.17 15.14 19.48
CA ARG A 102 -8.32 15.95 19.04
C ARG A 102 -7.85 17.33 18.60
N ILE A 103 -8.54 17.87 17.63
CA ILE A 103 -8.40 19.24 17.19
C ILE A 103 -9.72 20.00 17.31
N GLU A 104 -9.66 21.29 17.52
CA GLU A 104 -10.81 22.18 17.41
C GLU A 104 -10.84 22.74 15.96
N TRP A 105 -11.90 22.43 15.20
CA TRP A 105 -12.08 22.89 13.84
C TRP A 105 -13.53 23.26 13.58
N GLU A 106 -13.76 24.49 13.10
CA GLU A 106 -15.11 25.03 12.80
C GLU A 106 -16.10 24.91 13.98
N GLY A 107 -15.62 25.14 15.20
CA GLY A 107 -16.43 25.06 16.40
C GLY A 107 -16.80 23.61 16.83
N ALA A 108 -16.22 22.61 16.20
CA ALA A 108 -16.42 21.21 16.54
C ALA A 108 -15.07 20.56 16.95
N ARG A 109 -15.16 19.62 17.90
CA ARG A 109 -14.04 18.79 18.32
C ARG A 109 -13.94 17.56 17.40
N ARG A 110 -12.87 17.48 16.60
CA ARG A 110 -12.62 16.43 15.62
C ARG A 110 -11.55 15.45 16.07
N GLY A 111 -11.67 14.18 15.67
CA GLY A 111 -10.59 13.19 15.80
C GLY A 111 -9.44 13.48 14.85
N ALA A 112 -8.21 13.17 15.26
CA ALA A 112 -7.05 13.30 14.38
C ALA A 112 -7.16 12.40 13.12
N ASP A 113 -7.87 11.29 13.21
CA ASP A 113 -8.15 10.36 12.11
C ASP A 113 -9.14 10.92 11.06
N GLU A 114 -9.96 11.92 11.42
CA GLU A 114 -10.86 12.60 10.49
C GLU A 114 -10.12 13.64 9.60
N VAL A 115 -8.96 14.14 10.07
CA VAL A 115 -8.28 15.29 9.46
C VAL A 115 -7.83 15.06 8.01
N PRO A 116 -7.30 13.90 7.60
CA PRO A 116 -6.95 13.67 6.20
C PRO A 116 -8.13 13.86 5.23
N ALA A 117 -9.34 13.47 5.63
CA ALA A 117 -10.55 13.69 4.84
C ALA A 117 -10.92 15.17 4.78
N LEU A 118 -10.82 15.88 5.89
CA LEU A 118 -11.05 17.33 5.96
C LEU A 118 -10.04 18.10 5.10
N LEU A 119 -8.75 17.75 5.14
CA LEU A 119 -7.71 18.35 4.28
C LEU A 119 -7.99 18.16 2.79
N SER A 120 -8.48 16.97 2.43
CA SER A 120 -8.86 16.69 1.04
C SER A 120 -10.09 17.46 0.57
N ALA A 121 -11.01 17.81 1.49
CA ALA A 121 -12.24 18.54 1.20
C ALA A 121 -12.06 20.06 1.26
N GLU A 122 -11.06 20.58 1.99
CA GLU A 122 -10.84 22.00 2.18
C GLU A 122 -10.26 22.65 0.91
N ALA A 123 -11.04 23.53 0.29
CA ALA A 123 -10.64 24.21 -0.95
C ALA A 123 -9.68 25.38 -0.71
N ASP A 124 -9.82 26.09 0.42
CA ASP A 124 -8.97 27.23 0.76
C ASP A 124 -7.61 26.77 1.27
N ALA A 125 -6.54 27.17 0.57
CA ALA A 125 -5.17 26.75 0.88
C ALA A 125 -4.68 27.28 2.25
N ALA A 126 -5.10 28.47 2.68
CA ALA A 126 -4.68 29.00 3.98
C ALA A 126 -5.34 28.23 5.12
N ARG A 127 -6.64 27.96 5.01
CA ARG A 127 -7.39 27.14 5.96
C ARG A 127 -6.86 25.70 6.02
N ARG A 128 -6.56 25.13 4.86
CA ARG A 128 -5.98 23.77 4.79
C ARG A 128 -4.64 23.70 5.51
N ARG A 129 -3.75 24.68 5.34
CA ARG A 129 -2.47 24.75 6.06
C ARG A 129 -2.65 24.96 7.56
N GLU A 130 -3.63 25.77 7.97
CA GLU A 130 -3.97 25.95 9.39
C GLU A 130 -4.47 24.62 10.01
N LEU A 131 -5.39 23.91 9.31
CA LEU A 131 -5.87 22.61 9.75
C LEU A 131 -4.73 21.58 9.88
N ALA A 132 -3.82 21.58 8.90
CA ALA A 132 -2.66 20.69 8.88
C ALA A 132 -1.69 20.98 10.05
N ALA A 133 -1.44 22.24 10.39
CA ALA A 133 -0.62 22.61 11.53
C ALA A 133 -1.24 22.13 12.84
N ARG A 134 -2.54 22.39 13.06
CA ARG A 134 -3.27 21.93 14.25
C ARG A 134 -3.26 20.41 14.38
N TRP A 135 -3.35 19.69 13.25
CA TRP A 135 -3.26 18.25 13.21
C TRP A 135 -1.90 17.75 13.70
N LEU A 136 -0.80 18.29 13.17
CA LEU A 136 0.54 17.92 13.62
C LEU A 136 0.76 18.24 15.09
N ASP A 137 0.34 19.41 15.55
CA ASP A 137 0.44 19.78 16.96
C ASP A 137 -0.31 18.78 17.86
N SER A 138 -1.47 18.29 17.41
CA SER A 138 -2.25 17.30 18.18
C SER A 138 -1.59 15.93 18.26
N LEU A 139 -0.74 15.58 17.28
CA LEU A 139 -0.03 14.30 17.19
C LEU A 139 1.38 14.33 17.78
N ALA A 140 1.95 15.52 18.03
CA ALA A 140 3.31 15.69 18.53
C ALA A 140 3.52 15.01 19.91
N ALA A 141 2.48 14.97 20.75
CA ALA A 141 2.53 14.26 22.04
C ALA A 141 2.75 12.74 21.90
N CYS A 142 2.59 12.17 20.71
CA CYS A 142 2.77 10.74 20.45
C CYS A 142 4.18 10.41 19.88
N ASP A 143 5.05 11.41 19.65
CA ASP A 143 6.34 11.18 18.97
C ASP A 143 7.31 10.34 19.78
N ASP A 144 7.34 10.52 21.12
CA ASP A 144 8.15 9.68 22.01
C ASP A 144 7.71 8.20 21.94
N LEU A 145 6.42 7.94 21.83
CA LEU A 145 5.89 6.57 21.68
C LEU A 145 6.25 5.99 20.29
N ARG A 146 6.25 6.82 19.22
CA ARG A 146 6.72 6.39 17.90
C ARG A 146 8.19 6.02 17.92
N ALA A 147 9.02 6.84 18.54
CA ALA A 147 10.45 6.58 18.70
C ALA A 147 10.69 5.32 19.54
N ALA A 148 9.99 5.15 20.65
CA ALA A 148 10.08 3.96 21.52
C ALA A 148 9.67 2.68 20.77
N ARG A 149 8.62 2.76 19.92
CA ARG A 149 8.20 1.62 19.10
C ARG A 149 9.27 1.22 18.08
N LEU A 150 9.89 2.19 17.40
CA LEU A 150 11.00 1.92 16.48
C LEU A 150 12.18 1.25 17.19
N GLU A 151 12.52 1.69 18.42
CA GLU A 151 13.60 1.08 19.18
C GLU A 151 13.24 -0.35 19.65
N ALA A 152 12.00 -0.61 20.02
CA ALA A 152 11.53 -1.97 20.33
C ALA A 152 11.66 -2.92 19.13
N LEU A 153 11.31 -2.46 17.92
CA LEU A 153 11.48 -3.22 16.68
C LEU A 153 12.95 -3.49 16.36
N ARG A 154 13.84 -2.50 16.54
CA ARG A 154 15.31 -2.66 16.39
C ARG A 154 15.87 -3.64 17.41
N GLY A 155 15.42 -3.55 18.67
CA GLY A 155 15.79 -4.49 19.73
C GLY A 155 15.45 -5.92 19.36
N ALA A 156 14.22 -6.14 18.90
CA ALA A 156 13.75 -7.45 18.46
C ALA A 156 14.56 -7.99 17.26
N ALA A 157 14.92 -7.15 16.30
CA ALA A 157 15.79 -7.55 15.18
C ALA A 157 17.15 -8.04 15.67
N ARG A 158 17.79 -7.30 16.59
CA ARG A 158 19.06 -7.69 17.22
C ARG A 158 18.97 -8.99 18.03
N GLU A 159 17.86 -9.21 18.74
CA GLU A 159 17.58 -10.46 19.47
C GLU A 159 17.49 -11.67 18.51
N LEU A 160 17.04 -11.47 17.28
CA LEU A 160 16.99 -12.48 16.22
C LEU A 160 18.32 -12.59 15.42
N GLY A 161 19.34 -11.79 15.74
CA GLY A 161 20.66 -11.83 15.09
C GLY A 161 20.76 -10.99 13.82
N PHE A 162 19.87 -10.03 13.61
CA PHE A 162 19.94 -9.07 12.50
C PHE A 162 20.57 -7.75 12.97
N ASP A 163 21.31 -7.09 12.09
CA ASP A 163 21.98 -5.82 12.40
C ASP A 163 20.97 -4.69 12.69
N ASP A 164 19.90 -4.65 11.90
CA ASP A 164 18.79 -3.70 12.05
C ASP A 164 17.45 -4.29 11.60
N PHE A 165 16.36 -3.55 11.81
CA PHE A 165 15.02 -3.99 11.43
C PHE A 165 14.79 -4.03 9.92
N VAL A 166 15.51 -3.19 9.14
CA VAL A 166 15.43 -3.21 7.67
C VAL A 166 16.01 -4.52 7.12
N VAL A 167 17.11 -4.99 7.70
CA VAL A 167 17.74 -6.28 7.33
C VAL A 167 16.81 -7.44 7.70
N LEU A 168 16.20 -7.43 8.90
CA LEU A 168 15.19 -8.42 9.28
C LEU A 168 14.01 -8.43 8.31
N ARG A 169 13.46 -7.25 7.99
CA ARG A 169 12.34 -7.10 7.07
C ARG A 169 12.68 -7.60 5.68
N SER A 170 13.86 -7.23 5.17
CA SER A 170 14.37 -7.69 3.87
C SER A 170 14.46 -9.21 3.81
N ALA A 171 14.97 -9.84 4.86
CA ALA A 171 15.04 -11.30 4.97
C ALA A 171 13.64 -11.94 5.06
N ALA A 172 12.69 -11.30 5.75
CA ALA A 172 11.33 -11.80 5.91
C ALA A 172 10.51 -11.71 4.61
N THR A 173 10.71 -10.68 3.81
CA THR A 173 10.03 -10.44 2.52
C THR A 173 10.84 -10.87 1.31
N ARG A 174 12.02 -11.46 1.52
CA ARG A 174 12.95 -11.85 0.44
C ARG A 174 13.30 -10.70 -0.51
N ALA A 175 13.37 -9.49 0.05
CA ALA A 175 13.69 -8.26 -0.68
C ALA A 175 15.19 -7.96 -0.61
N ASP A 176 15.72 -7.27 -1.61
CA ASP A 176 17.04 -6.67 -1.58
C ASP A 176 16.91 -5.17 -1.27
N GLY A 177 17.14 -4.81 0.00
CA GLY A 177 17.01 -3.42 0.47
C GLY A 177 18.02 -2.47 -0.17
N GLY A 178 19.23 -2.93 -0.48
CA GLY A 178 20.27 -2.11 -1.15
C GLY A 178 19.88 -1.79 -2.59
N ARG A 179 19.40 -2.79 -3.31
CA ARG A 179 18.87 -2.61 -4.66
C ARG A 179 17.66 -1.67 -4.64
N LEU A 180 16.74 -1.85 -3.71
CA LEU A 180 15.55 -1.02 -3.63
C LEU A 180 15.88 0.46 -3.38
N ALA A 181 16.86 0.75 -2.53
CA ALA A 181 17.35 2.12 -2.32
C ALA A 181 17.88 2.72 -3.63
N ALA A 182 18.72 1.99 -4.36
CA ALA A 182 19.26 2.44 -5.64
C ALA A 182 18.17 2.69 -6.70
N GLU A 183 17.15 1.82 -6.77
CA GLU A 183 16.01 2.01 -7.67
C GLU A 183 15.17 3.24 -7.28
N ALA A 184 15.00 3.50 -5.97
CA ALA A 184 14.29 4.67 -5.48
C ALA A 184 15.02 5.98 -5.83
N GLU A 185 16.34 6.04 -5.63
CA GLU A 185 17.18 7.19 -6.00
C GLU A 185 17.12 7.45 -7.51
N LEU A 186 17.31 6.40 -8.32
CA LEU A 186 17.26 6.48 -9.78
C LEU A 186 15.90 6.98 -10.28
N PHE A 187 14.80 6.50 -9.69
CA PHE A 187 13.46 6.96 -10.04
C PHE A 187 13.26 8.46 -9.74
N LEU A 188 13.70 8.91 -8.57
CA LEU A 188 13.64 10.33 -8.19
C LEU A 188 14.41 11.21 -9.17
N GLU A 189 15.63 10.82 -9.54
CA GLU A 189 16.48 11.53 -10.52
C GLU A 189 15.81 11.60 -11.89
N ARG A 190 15.42 10.46 -12.46
CA ARG A 190 14.86 10.36 -13.82
C ARG A 190 13.57 11.13 -14.01
N THR A 191 12.75 11.22 -12.95
CA THR A 191 11.43 11.86 -13.02
C THR A 191 11.42 13.33 -12.56
N ALA A 192 12.52 13.86 -12.01
CA ALA A 192 12.56 15.20 -11.41
C ALA A 192 12.06 16.31 -12.35
N ARG A 193 12.57 16.35 -13.58
CA ARG A 193 12.26 17.40 -14.56
C ARG A 193 10.81 17.36 -15.03
N ILE A 194 10.31 16.17 -15.38
CA ILE A 194 8.94 16.04 -15.89
C ILE A 194 7.93 16.32 -14.78
N TYR A 195 8.19 15.78 -13.59
CA TYR A 195 7.35 16.01 -12.42
C TYR A 195 7.25 17.49 -12.06
N SER A 196 8.38 18.18 -11.89
CA SER A 196 8.42 19.61 -11.58
C SER A 196 7.65 20.47 -12.61
N SER A 197 7.82 20.19 -13.91
CA SER A 197 7.10 20.89 -14.97
C SER A 197 5.58 20.66 -14.89
N ARG A 198 5.13 19.43 -14.66
CA ARG A 198 3.71 19.08 -14.59
C ARG A 198 3.05 19.61 -13.31
N LEU A 199 3.74 19.47 -12.17
CA LEU A 199 3.27 20.00 -10.90
C LEU A 199 3.11 21.53 -10.97
N SER A 200 4.08 22.26 -11.54
CA SER A 200 4.00 23.71 -11.68
C SER A 200 2.81 24.13 -12.54
N ARG A 201 2.52 23.41 -13.63
CA ARG A 201 1.35 23.66 -14.48
C ARG A 201 0.05 23.41 -13.73
N TRP A 202 -0.06 22.28 -13.02
CA TRP A 202 -1.22 21.95 -12.21
C TRP A 202 -1.44 23.00 -11.11
N ALA A 203 -0.38 23.34 -10.36
CA ALA A 203 -0.46 24.33 -9.30
C ALA A 203 -0.94 25.70 -9.80
N ALA A 204 -0.49 26.12 -10.99
CA ALA A 204 -0.92 27.38 -11.61
C ALA A 204 -2.40 27.41 -11.99
N LEU A 205 -3.01 26.25 -12.22
CA LEU A 205 -4.45 26.12 -12.51
C LEU A 205 -5.31 26.11 -11.23
N ILE A 206 -4.79 25.57 -10.14
CA ILE A 206 -5.57 25.27 -8.93
C ILE A 206 -5.37 26.34 -7.84
N PHE A 207 -4.15 26.89 -7.71
CA PHE A 207 -3.83 27.79 -6.61
C PHE A 207 -3.73 29.26 -7.03
N PRO A 208 -4.08 30.20 -6.11
CA PRO A 208 -3.75 31.60 -6.26
C PRO A 208 -2.22 31.81 -6.40
N PRO A 209 -1.76 32.86 -7.13
CA PRO A 209 -0.34 33.06 -7.44
C PRO A 209 0.63 33.05 -6.24
N GLN A 210 0.18 33.51 -5.08
CA GLN A 210 0.99 33.51 -3.86
C GLN A 210 1.31 32.11 -3.32
N PHE A 211 0.48 31.10 -3.62
CA PHE A 211 0.68 29.72 -3.18
C PHE A 211 1.41 28.86 -4.22
N VAL A 212 1.35 29.24 -5.50
CA VAL A 212 2.01 28.49 -6.60
C VAL A 212 3.54 28.42 -6.41
N ARG A 213 4.15 29.48 -5.87
CA ARG A 213 5.62 29.57 -5.73
C ARG A 213 6.18 28.75 -4.58
N ASN A 214 5.37 28.42 -3.59
CA ASN A 214 5.78 27.70 -2.39
C ASN A 214 4.62 26.85 -1.86
N PRO A 215 4.23 25.79 -2.58
CA PRO A 215 3.16 24.90 -2.12
C PRO A 215 3.61 24.15 -0.86
N ASP A 216 2.70 24.01 0.08
CA ASP A 216 2.92 23.30 1.35
C ASP A 216 2.49 21.85 1.26
N TRP A 217 3.04 20.98 2.10
CA TRP A 217 2.68 19.56 2.12
C TRP A 217 1.18 19.31 2.27
N ALA A 218 0.46 20.19 2.95
CA ALA A 218 -0.99 20.10 3.07
C ALA A 218 -1.69 20.29 1.70
N ASP A 219 -1.07 21.00 0.78
CA ASP A 219 -1.63 21.25 -0.55
C ASP A 219 -1.61 19.99 -1.43
N ALA A 220 -0.76 18.98 -1.09
CA ALA A 220 -0.75 17.69 -1.78
C ALA A 220 -2.08 16.92 -1.65
N PHE A 221 -2.87 17.17 -0.60
CA PHE A 221 -4.21 16.59 -0.46
C PHE A 221 -5.16 17.06 -1.58
N SER A 222 -5.01 18.32 -2.05
CA SER A 222 -5.77 18.83 -3.20
C SER A 222 -5.31 18.20 -4.51
N LEU A 223 -4.01 17.92 -4.68
CA LEU A 223 -3.49 17.18 -5.83
C LEU A 223 -4.09 15.77 -5.86
N ALA A 224 -3.99 15.03 -4.77
CA ALA A 224 -4.52 13.66 -4.68
C ALA A 224 -6.03 13.59 -4.92
N ARG A 225 -6.77 14.64 -4.54
CA ARG A 225 -8.24 14.69 -4.62
C ARG A 225 -8.77 14.88 -6.03
N LEU A 226 -8.10 15.67 -6.88
CA LEU A 226 -8.54 16.00 -8.23
C LEU A 226 -10.02 16.45 -8.31
N ALA A 227 -10.49 17.28 -7.40
CA ALA A 227 -11.90 17.62 -7.23
C ALA A 227 -12.57 18.18 -8.49
N HIS A 228 -11.80 18.82 -9.38
CA HIS A 228 -12.30 19.35 -10.67
C HIS A 228 -12.72 18.25 -11.66
N LEU A 229 -12.42 16.98 -11.36
CA LEU A 229 -12.80 15.84 -12.18
C LEU A 229 -14.03 15.08 -11.65
N ASP A 230 -14.66 15.52 -10.56
CA ASP A 230 -15.75 14.79 -9.88
C ASP A 230 -16.95 14.48 -10.78
N GLU A 231 -17.26 15.34 -11.73
CA GLU A 231 -18.36 15.16 -12.67
C GLU A 231 -18.20 13.91 -13.56
N TYR A 232 -16.94 13.50 -13.82
CA TYR A 232 -16.62 12.32 -14.63
C TYR A 232 -16.60 11.02 -13.81
N PHE A 233 -16.68 11.10 -12.48
CA PHE A 233 -16.56 9.97 -11.55
C PHE A 233 -17.72 9.96 -10.53
N PRO A 234 -18.96 9.68 -10.96
CA PRO A 234 -20.10 9.61 -10.07
C PRO A 234 -19.94 8.52 -9.00
N SER A 235 -20.41 8.80 -7.78
CA SER A 235 -20.16 7.96 -6.60
C SER A 235 -20.56 6.49 -6.74
N ARG A 236 -21.59 6.18 -7.52
CA ARG A 236 -22.16 4.82 -7.62
C ARG A 236 -21.63 4.01 -8.79
N GLU A 237 -20.72 4.56 -9.60
CA GLU A 237 -20.28 3.90 -10.84
C GLU A 237 -19.01 3.06 -10.68
N ALA A 238 -18.19 3.29 -9.65
CA ALA A 238 -16.91 2.60 -9.47
C ALA A 238 -17.02 1.06 -9.54
N ALA A 239 -18.01 0.50 -8.84
CA ALA A 239 -18.23 -0.95 -8.81
C ALA A 239 -18.69 -1.49 -10.17
N ALA A 240 -19.59 -0.78 -10.86
CA ALA A 240 -20.09 -1.20 -12.17
C ALA A 240 -19.00 -1.16 -13.24
N VAL A 241 -18.16 -0.11 -13.24
CA VAL A 241 -17.03 0.03 -14.15
C VAL A 241 -15.98 -1.06 -13.88
N PHE A 242 -15.69 -1.34 -12.61
CA PHE A 242 -14.76 -2.44 -12.24
C PHE A 242 -15.26 -3.80 -12.73
N GLU A 243 -16.56 -4.12 -12.51
CA GLU A 243 -17.14 -5.38 -12.98
C GLU A 243 -17.17 -5.46 -14.53
N ALA A 244 -17.32 -4.35 -15.23
CA ALA A 244 -17.22 -4.31 -16.69
C ALA A 244 -15.79 -4.65 -17.16
N VAL A 245 -14.75 -4.15 -16.48
CA VAL A 245 -13.35 -4.51 -16.76
C VAL A 245 -13.10 -5.99 -16.48
N MET A 246 -13.53 -6.50 -15.34
CA MET A 246 -13.41 -7.93 -14.99
C MET A 246 -14.16 -8.81 -16.01
N GLY A 247 -15.34 -8.36 -16.46
CA GLY A 247 -16.11 -9.02 -17.52
C GLY A 247 -15.38 -9.06 -18.87
N GLY A 248 -14.71 -7.98 -19.24
CA GLY A 248 -13.86 -7.89 -20.44
C GLY A 248 -12.69 -8.86 -20.41
N LEU A 249 -12.06 -9.01 -19.25
CA LEU A 249 -11.01 -10.00 -18.99
C LEU A 249 -11.55 -11.44 -18.85
N GLY A 250 -12.87 -11.65 -18.76
CA GLY A 250 -13.45 -12.96 -18.48
C GLY A 250 -13.31 -13.42 -17.03
N ILE A 251 -12.86 -12.55 -16.14
CA ILE A 251 -12.67 -12.81 -14.71
C ILE A 251 -13.99 -12.60 -13.99
N ARG A 252 -14.75 -13.65 -13.74
CA ARG A 252 -16.04 -13.57 -13.05
C ARG A 252 -15.90 -13.86 -11.55
N SER A 253 -16.71 -13.17 -10.72
CA SER A 253 -16.85 -13.55 -9.32
C SER A 253 -17.53 -14.92 -9.19
N GLY A 254 -17.06 -15.77 -8.27
CA GLY A 254 -17.75 -16.99 -7.89
C GLY A 254 -17.34 -18.28 -8.58
N ARG A 255 -16.32 -18.29 -9.43
CA ARG A 255 -15.89 -19.56 -10.08
C ARG A 255 -15.02 -20.45 -9.18
N GLN A 256 -14.23 -19.85 -8.28
CA GLN A 256 -13.37 -20.55 -7.32
C GLN A 256 -13.55 -20.09 -5.87
N GLY A 257 -14.13 -18.93 -5.62
CA GLY A 257 -14.31 -18.38 -4.29
C GLY A 257 -15.53 -17.48 -4.16
N LYS A 258 -15.82 -17.06 -2.94
CA LYS A 258 -16.92 -16.16 -2.62
C LYS A 258 -16.35 -14.77 -2.30
N LEU A 259 -16.54 -13.84 -3.23
CA LEU A 259 -16.31 -12.42 -2.97
C LEU A 259 -17.67 -11.74 -2.70
N THR A 260 -17.78 -11.11 -1.53
CA THR A 260 -18.93 -10.27 -1.16
C THR A 260 -18.49 -8.82 -1.06
N ALA A 261 -19.38 -7.88 -1.43
CA ALA A 261 -19.12 -6.46 -1.34
C ALA A 261 -20.29 -5.79 -0.58
N GLU A 262 -19.97 -4.90 0.35
CA GLU A 262 -20.96 -4.11 1.10
C GLU A 262 -20.50 -2.67 1.33
N GLU A 263 -21.46 -1.76 1.41
CA GLU A 263 -21.21 -0.36 1.79
C GLU A 263 -21.22 -0.19 3.31
N SER A 264 -20.22 0.56 3.84
CA SER A 264 -20.16 0.96 5.24
C SER A 264 -19.51 2.34 5.37
N ALA A 265 -20.21 3.28 6.00
CA ALA A 265 -19.67 4.61 6.28
C ALA A 265 -18.45 4.57 7.23
N ARG A 266 -18.27 3.49 7.98
CA ARG A 266 -17.14 3.35 8.92
C ARG A 266 -15.76 3.24 8.27
N VAL A 267 -15.67 2.85 7.00
CA VAL A 267 -14.40 2.86 6.28
C VAL A 267 -13.98 4.27 5.89
N GLY A 268 -14.88 5.27 6.02
CA GLY A 268 -14.65 6.65 5.60
C GLY A 268 -14.96 6.88 4.11
N GLU A 269 -15.53 8.03 3.79
CA GLU A 269 -15.94 8.37 2.42
C GLU A 269 -14.80 8.25 1.41
N GLY A 270 -15.10 7.64 0.27
CA GLY A 270 -14.15 7.44 -0.82
C GLY A 270 -13.07 6.39 -0.53
N ARG A 271 -13.23 5.59 0.50
CA ARG A 271 -12.31 4.51 0.86
C ARG A 271 -12.92 3.14 0.59
N ALA A 272 -12.06 2.18 0.36
CA ALA A 272 -12.40 0.77 0.28
C ALA A 272 -11.34 -0.03 1.08
N LEU A 273 -11.74 -1.17 1.62
CA LEU A 273 -10.89 -2.12 2.33
C LEU A 273 -11.32 -3.53 1.96
N TYR A 274 -10.39 -4.44 1.77
CA TYR A 274 -10.69 -5.86 1.66
C TYR A 274 -10.35 -6.60 2.95
N PHE A 275 -11.06 -7.69 3.18
CA PHE A 275 -10.82 -8.63 4.28
C PHE A 275 -10.89 -10.05 3.72
N ALA A 276 -10.00 -10.91 4.15
CA ALA A 276 -9.89 -12.28 3.64
C ALA A 276 -9.81 -13.30 4.79
N PRO A 277 -10.91 -13.52 5.51
CA PRO A 277 -10.93 -14.46 6.64
C PRO A 277 -10.56 -15.89 6.23
N SER A 278 -10.99 -16.33 5.05
CA SER A 278 -10.70 -17.69 4.55
C SER A 278 -10.62 -17.71 3.01
N PRO A 279 -9.57 -17.10 2.41
CA PRO A 279 -9.44 -17.07 0.95
C PRO A 279 -9.17 -18.50 0.41
N PRO A 280 -9.69 -18.84 -0.77
CA PRO A 280 -10.58 -18.06 -1.62
C PRO A 280 -12.07 -18.15 -1.22
N GLY A 281 -12.44 -18.93 -0.21
CA GLY A 281 -13.83 -19.26 0.15
C GLY A 281 -14.61 -18.09 0.79
N ASP A 282 -13.92 -17.19 1.49
CA ASP A 282 -14.51 -15.99 2.12
C ASP A 282 -13.57 -14.82 1.96
N VAL A 283 -13.90 -13.95 1.01
CA VAL A 283 -13.23 -12.65 0.76
C VAL A 283 -14.31 -11.57 0.73
N ARG A 284 -14.07 -10.46 1.40
CA ARG A 284 -15.03 -9.40 1.60
C ARG A 284 -14.43 -8.05 1.23
N LEU A 285 -15.18 -7.25 0.48
CA LEU A 285 -14.85 -5.88 0.13
C LEU A 285 -15.83 -4.95 0.85
N VAL A 286 -15.33 -4.00 1.63
CA VAL A 286 -16.12 -2.99 2.32
C VAL A 286 -15.72 -1.63 1.81
N PHE A 287 -16.67 -0.79 1.41
CA PHE A 287 -16.39 0.50 0.82
C PHE A 287 -17.42 1.56 1.21
N ALA A 288 -17.04 2.83 1.07
CA ALA A 288 -17.96 3.96 1.20
C ALA A 288 -17.84 4.83 -0.06
N SER A 289 -18.89 4.84 -0.85
CA SER A 289 -18.90 5.50 -2.16
C SER A 289 -18.81 7.02 -2.02
N ARG A 290 -17.92 7.65 -2.81
CA ARG A 290 -17.83 9.10 -2.99
C ARG A 290 -17.53 9.40 -4.45
N ALA A 291 -18.01 10.53 -4.97
CA ALA A 291 -17.61 11.02 -6.28
C ALA A 291 -16.11 11.38 -6.29
N GLY A 292 -15.46 11.18 -7.41
CA GLY A 292 -14.09 11.59 -7.65
C GLY A 292 -13.14 10.48 -8.08
N ALA A 293 -12.15 10.87 -8.85
CA ALA A 293 -11.14 9.98 -9.43
C ALA A 293 -10.39 9.19 -8.35
N ASP A 294 -9.99 9.85 -7.25
CA ASP A 294 -9.28 9.22 -6.13
C ASP A 294 -10.08 8.12 -5.44
N SER A 295 -11.42 8.31 -5.30
CA SER A 295 -12.31 7.28 -4.75
C SER A 295 -12.41 6.07 -5.67
N HIS A 296 -12.57 6.29 -6.99
CA HIS A 296 -12.61 5.22 -7.97
C HIS A 296 -11.29 4.46 -8.05
N GLN A 297 -10.16 5.15 -8.04
CA GLN A 297 -8.83 4.53 -8.04
C GLN A 297 -8.60 3.64 -6.81
N ARG A 298 -8.97 4.11 -5.61
CA ARG A 298 -8.88 3.32 -4.37
C ARG A 298 -9.80 2.10 -4.42
N PHE A 299 -11.04 2.30 -4.88
CA PHE A 299 -11.96 1.17 -5.05
C PHE A 299 -11.38 0.12 -6.00
N PHE A 300 -10.84 0.51 -7.16
CA PHE A 300 -10.22 -0.41 -8.12
C PHE A 300 -9.06 -1.18 -7.52
N GLN A 301 -8.20 -0.51 -6.77
CA GLN A 301 -7.05 -1.14 -6.11
C GLN A 301 -7.50 -2.21 -5.10
N GLU A 302 -8.42 -1.88 -4.21
CA GLU A 302 -8.89 -2.80 -3.17
C GLU A 302 -9.77 -3.93 -3.74
N ALA A 303 -10.63 -3.62 -4.72
CA ALA A 303 -11.44 -4.60 -5.42
C ALA A 303 -10.59 -5.60 -6.24
N ALA A 304 -9.52 -5.11 -6.88
CA ALA A 304 -8.59 -5.98 -7.59
C ALA A 304 -7.84 -6.93 -6.62
N ARG A 305 -7.44 -6.42 -5.45
CA ARG A 305 -6.82 -7.22 -4.40
C ARG A 305 -7.77 -8.30 -3.87
N ALA A 306 -9.02 -7.91 -3.57
CA ALA A 306 -10.06 -8.84 -3.16
C ALA A 306 -10.33 -9.91 -4.24
N ARG A 307 -10.39 -9.49 -5.51
CA ARG A 307 -10.59 -10.39 -6.65
C ARG A 307 -9.45 -11.39 -6.79
N GLN A 308 -8.21 -10.96 -6.66
CA GLN A 308 -7.03 -11.82 -6.69
C GLN A 308 -7.12 -12.92 -5.61
N LEU A 309 -7.44 -12.55 -4.37
CA LEU A 309 -7.59 -13.51 -3.28
C LEU A 309 -8.75 -14.49 -3.50
N ALA A 310 -9.86 -14.06 -4.10
CA ALA A 310 -10.98 -14.91 -4.47
C ALA A 310 -10.65 -15.91 -5.60
N TRP A 311 -9.55 -15.70 -6.32
CA TRP A 311 -9.03 -16.59 -7.36
C TRP A 311 -7.81 -17.41 -6.92
N ALA A 312 -7.37 -17.30 -5.68
CA ALA A 312 -6.34 -18.18 -5.14
C ALA A 312 -6.76 -19.67 -5.25
N SER A 313 -5.79 -20.56 -5.42
CA SER A 313 -6.11 -22.00 -5.46
C SER A 313 -6.59 -22.48 -4.10
N PRO A 314 -7.82 -23.06 -3.98
CA PRO A 314 -8.32 -23.60 -2.71
C PRO A 314 -7.40 -24.67 -2.11
N GLU A 315 -6.84 -25.53 -2.95
CA GLU A 315 -5.93 -26.61 -2.52
C GLU A 315 -4.62 -26.05 -1.96
N ARG A 316 -4.07 -25.02 -2.63
CA ARG A 316 -2.85 -24.34 -2.16
C ARG A 316 -3.10 -23.53 -0.89
N ALA A 317 -4.20 -22.78 -0.82
CA ALA A 317 -4.57 -22.02 0.35
C ALA A 317 -4.78 -22.90 1.59
N ALA A 318 -5.39 -24.09 1.41
CA ALA A 318 -5.57 -25.07 2.48
C ALA A 318 -4.24 -25.71 2.91
N ARG A 319 -3.33 -25.98 1.96
CA ARG A 319 -2.05 -26.64 2.24
C ARG A 319 -0.97 -25.65 2.72
N HIS A 320 -0.98 -24.44 2.17
CA HIS A 320 0.01 -23.38 2.38
C HIS A 320 -0.70 -22.04 2.59
N PRO A 321 -1.38 -21.83 3.75
CA PRO A 321 -2.09 -20.58 4.05
C PRO A 321 -1.16 -19.35 4.04
N GLU A 322 0.13 -19.54 4.25
CA GLU A 322 1.17 -18.54 4.12
C GLU A 322 1.32 -17.93 2.72
N PHE A 323 0.77 -18.57 1.68
CA PHE A 323 0.73 -17.99 0.33
C PHE A 323 -0.46 -17.07 0.08
N VAL A 324 -1.42 -17.02 0.99
CA VAL A 324 -2.53 -16.06 0.96
C VAL A 324 -2.46 -15.02 2.08
N HIS A 325 -1.62 -15.29 3.10
CA HIS A 325 -1.31 -14.39 4.22
C HIS A 325 0.20 -14.14 4.32
N SER A 326 0.82 -13.80 3.18
CA SER A 326 2.27 -13.62 3.10
C SER A 326 2.73 -12.33 3.80
N PRO A 327 3.92 -12.32 4.43
CA PRO A 327 4.56 -11.10 4.87
C PRO A 327 5.03 -10.21 3.72
N ASP A 328 5.25 -10.76 2.52
CA ASP A 328 5.54 -10.01 1.29
C ASP A 328 4.26 -9.83 0.47
N ASP A 329 3.74 -8.63 0.43
CA ASP A 329 2.56 -8.25 -0.34
C ASP A 329 2.88 -7.52 -1.66
N SER A 330 4.17 -7.35 -1.99
CA SER A 330 4.60 -6.49 -3.10
C SER A 330 4.06 -6.92 -4.47
N ALA A 331 4.08 -8.23 -4.79
CA ALA A 331 3.52 -8.73 -6.04
C ALA A 331 2.00 -8.55 -6.11
N ALA A 332 1.31 -8.84 -5.02
CA ALA A 332 -0.13 -8.76 -4.95
C ALA A 332 -0.63 -7.31 -4.96
N SER A 333 0.02 -6.43 -4.22
CA SER A 333 -0.20 -4.98 -4.28
C SER A 333 0.14 -4.40 -5.65
N GLY A 334 1.16 -4.94 -6.34
CA GLY A 334 1.49 -4.54 -7.70
C GLY A 334 0.42 -4.92 -8.72
N PHE A 335 -0.20 -6.11 -8.62
CA PHE A 335 -1.38 -6.42 -9.43
C PHE A 335 -2.56 -5.50 -9.13
N ALA A 336 -2.78 -5.12 -7.87
CA ALA A 336 -3.81 -4.17 -7.51
C ALA A 336 -3.55 -2.78 -8.13
N LEU A 337 -2.31 -2.31 -8.06
CA LEU A 337 -1.86 -1.06 -8.71
C LEU A 337 -2.00 -1.11 -10.23
N LEU A 338 -1.82 -2.26 -10.88
CA LEU A 338 -2.02 -2.42 -12.31
C LEU A 338 -3.44 -1.98 -12.74
N PHE A 339 -4.47 -2.30 -11.94
CA PHE A 339 -5.84 -1.85 -12.20
C PHE A 339 -6.05 -0.37 -11.85
N ARG A 340 -5.38 0.16 -10.85
CA ARG A 340 -5.35 1.59 -10.57
C ARG A 340 -4.68 2.38 -11.71
N PHE A 341 -3.64 1.83 -12.34
CA PHE A 341 -2.95 2.45 -13.47
C PHE A 341 -3.81 2.55 -14.74
N LEU A 342 -4.95 1.85 -14.83
CA LEU A 342 -5.91 2.03 -15.93
C LEU A 342 -6.43 3.48 -16.01
N PHE A 343 -6.49 4.19 -14.90
CA PHE A 343 -6.88 5.61 -14.87
C PHE A 343 -5.84 6.55 -15.51
N THR A 344 -4.70 6.03 -15.92
CA THR A 344 -3.68 6.76 -16.69
C THR A 344 -3.73 6.43 -18.20
N ASP A 345 -4.63 5.54 -18.63
CA ASP A 345 -4.81 5.14 -20.04
C ASP A 345 -6.00 5.91 -20.66
N PRO A 346 -5.77 6.87 -21.56
CA PRO A 346 -6.86 7.63 -22.17
C PRO A 346 -7.83 6.76 -22.99
N THR A 347 -7.37 5.65 -23.57
CA THR A 347 -8.24 4.75 -24.32
C THR A 347 -9.19 3.99 -23.39
N TRP A 348 -8.71 3.63 -22.21
CA TRP A 348 -9.55 3.01 -21.17
C TRP A 348 -10.58 4.00 -20.65
N ILE A 349 -10.17 5.24 -20.36
CA ILE A 349 -11.05 6.32 -19.87
C ILE A 349 -12.13 6.64 -20.89
N GLU A 350 -11.78 6.87 -22.15
CA GLU A 350 -12.73 7.12 -23.24
C GLU A 350 -13.80 6.03 -23.28
N ARG A 351 -13.39 4.77 -23.22
CA ARG A 351 -14.30 3.62 -23.34
C ARG A 351 -15.22 3.46 -22.12
N HIS A 352 -14.68 3.60 -20.91
CA HIS A 352 -15.43 3.26 -19.70
C HIS A 352 -16.16 4.44 -19.05
N LEU A 353 -15.70 5.67 -19.29
CA LEU A 353 -16.39 6.87 -18.80
C LEU A 353 -17.23 7.53 -19.91
N GLY A 354 -17.13 7.09 -21.17
CA GLY A 354 -17.94 7.64 -22.26
C GLY A 354 -17.63 9.10 -22.62
N VAL A 355 -16.42 9.58 -22.30
CA VAL A 355 -16.00 10.95 -22.53
C VAL A 355 -15.29 11.12 -23.87
N ALA A 356 -15.21 12.36 -24.38
CA ALA A 356 -14.47 12.64 -25.63
C ALA A 356 -12.94 12.43 -25.43
N ALA A 357 -12.24 12.07 -26.51
CA ALA A 357 -10.81 11.73 -26.47
C ALA A 357 -9.90 12.82 -25.89
N ASN A 358 -10.21 14.11 -26.07
CA ASN A 358 -9.48 15.20 -25.46
C ASN A 358 -9.66 15.26 -23.93
N VAL A 359 -10.89 15.03 -23.44
CA VAL A 359 -11.21 14.95 -22.02
C VAL A 359 -10.55 13.71 -21.40
N ALA A 360 -10.61 12.57 -22.10
CA ALA A 360 -9.94 11.35 -21.64
C ALA A 360 -8.43 11.54 -21.44
N ARG A 361 -7.75 12.26 -22.35
CA ARG A 361 -6.32 12.59 -22.19
C ARG A 361 -6.05 13.53 -21.00
N GLU A 362 -6.93 14.50 -20.77
CA GLU A 362 -6.81 15.42 -19.64
C GLU A 362 -6.95 14.66 -18.32
N ILE A 363 -7.96 13.82 -18.19
CA ILE A 363 -8.18 12.96 -17.01
C ILE A 363 -6.98 12.04 -16.79
N ALA A 364 -6.52 11.34 -17.86
CA ALA A 364 -5.38 10.43 -17.77
C ALA A 364 -4.10 11.14 -17.31
N SER A 365 -3.82 12.33 -17.86
CA SER A 365 -2.65 13.13 -17.50
C SER A 365 -2.72 13.62 -16.03
N ALA A 366 -3.90 14.00 -15.55
CA ALA A 366 -4.10 14.41 -14.15
C ALA A 366 -3.90 13.21 -13.19
N CYS A 367 -4.50 12.06 -13.50
CA CYS A 367 -4.31 10.83 -12.71
C CYS A 367 -2.84 10.37 -12.74
N ALA A 368 -2.16 10.46 -13.88
CA ALA A 368 -0.75 10.10 -14.00
C ALA A 368 0.16 11.03 -13.17
N LEU A 369 -0.18 12.32 -13.06
CA LEU A 369 0.54 13.25 -12.17
C LEU A 369 0.42 12.84 -10.70
N VAL A 370 -0.77 12.40 -10.26
CA VAL A 370 -0.98 11.87 -8.89
C VAL A 370 -0.14 10.60 -8.69
N GLU A 371 -0.18 9.65 -9.62
CA GLU A 371 0.63 8.43 -9.52
C GLU A 371 2.14 8.73 -9.49
N LEU A 372 2.59 9.70 -10.27
CA LEU A 372 3.98 10.14 -10.26
C LEU A 372 4.37 10.81 -8.93
N HIS A 373 3.46 11.64 -8.37
CA HIS A 373 3.64 12.22 -7.04
C HIS A 373 3.74 11.15 -5.95
N ASP A 374 2.79 10.20 -5.92
CA ASP A 374 2.75 9.12 -4.94
C ASP A 374 4.01 8.24 -5.04
N ALA A 375 4.45 7.91 -6.26
CA ALA A 375 5.67 7.13 -6.47
C ALA A 375 6.92 7.86 -5.96
N ARG A 376 7.06 9.16 -6.26
CA ARG A 376 8.19 9.97 -5.78
C ARG A 376 8.18 10.12 -4.27
N ARG A 377 7.00 10.34 -3.68
CA ARG A 377 6.85 10.40 -2.22
C ARG A 377 7.22 9.05 -1.58
N ALA A 378 6.75 7.93 -2.13
CA ALA A 378 7.08 6.61 -1.63
C ALA A 378 8.59 6.31 -1.71
N CYS A 379 9.27 6.68 -2.81
CA CYS A 379 10.72 6.54 -2.94
C CYS A 379 11.47 7.35 -1.87
N ALA A 380 11.12 8.62 -1.67
CA ALA A 380 11.78 9.47 -0.68
C ALA A 380 11.53 8.98 0.76
N LEU A 381 10.30 8.52 1.06
CA LEU A 381 9.98 7.93 2.36
C LEU A 381 10.70 6.59 2.57
N ALA A 382 10.82 5.74 1.55
CA ALA A 382 11.53 4.48 1.69
C ALA A 382 13.01 4.69 2.07
N LEU A 383 13.67 5.68 1.47
CA LEU A 383 15.02 6.05 1.80
C LEU A 383 15.14 6.57 3.24
N ASP A 384 14.24 7.49 3.65
CA ASP A 384 14.25 8.01 5.03
C ASP A 384 13.92 6.94 6.07
N GLN A 385 12.94 6.07 5.82
CA GLN A 385 12.58 4.97 6.71
C GLN A 385 13.73 3.98 6.93
N MET A 386 14.51 3.68 5.88
CA MET A 386 15.72 2.86 6.01
C MET A 386 16.77 3.54 6.88
N GLU A 387 16.97 4.85 6.72
CA GLU A 387 17.88 5.64 7.56
C GLU A 387 17.36 5.76 8.99
N LEU A 388 16.06 5.98 9.17
CA LEU A 388 15.43 6.07 10.49
C LEU A 388 15.67 4.81 11.31
N HIS A 389 15.54 3.62 10.73
CA HIS A 389 15.81 2.35 11.42
C HIS A 389 17.30 2.11 11.74
N ARG A 390 18.22 2.79 11.07
CA ARG A 390 19.68 2.73 11.30
C ARG A 390 20.18 3.84 12.22
N ALA A 391 19.39 4.90 12.40
CA ALA A 391 19.76 6.03 13.22
C ALA A 391 19.89 5.64 14.71
N ALA A 392 20.91 6.13 15.37
CA ALA A 392 21.08 5.93 16.82
C ALA A 392 20.03 6.71 17.63
N ASP A 393 19.58 7.84 17.10
CA ASP A 393 18.57 8.72 17.68
C ASP A 393 17.48 9.04 16.65
N ALA A 394 16.23 8.68 16.95
CA ALA A 394 15.08 8.97 16.10
C ALA A 394 14.72 10.47 16.07
N HIS A 395 15.07 11.21 17.11
CA HIS A 395 14.84 12.66 17.28
C HIS A 395 16.04 13.53 16.86
N SER A 396 16.96 12.98 16.05
CA SER A 396 18.10 13.75 15.55
C SER A 396 17.62 14.91 14.66
N GLU A 397 17.85 16.16 15.10
CA GLU A 397 17.48 17.39 14.38
C GLU A 397 18.04 17.39 12.94
N ALA A 398 19.31 17.01 12.76
CA ALA A 398 19.94 16.92 11.45
C ALA A 398 19.24 15.87 10.53
N ALA A 399 18.76 14.76 11.09
CA ALA A 399 18.04 13.75 10.32
C ALA A 399 16.61 14.19 10.00
N GLU A 400 15.97 14.94 10.88
CA GLU A 400 14.66 15.54 10.65
C GLU A 400 14.71 16.62 9.56
N GLU A 401 15.77 17.45 9.54
CA GLU A 401 16.02 18.42 8.46
C GLU A 401 16.26 17.70 7.12
N THR A 402 17.10 16.65 7.10
CA THR A 402 17.36 15.81 5.91
C THR A 402 16.07 15.21 5.36
N TYR A 403 15.19 14.70 6.24
CA TYR A 403 13.88 14.21 5.86
C TYR A 403 13.06 15.31 5.15
N ALA A 404 12.95 16.51 5.77
CA ALA A 404 12.14 17.60 5.23
C ALA A 404 12.68 18.07 3.86
N GLU A 405 14.00 18.16 3.70
CA GLU A 405 14.66 18.52 2.43
C GLU A 405 14.38 17.46 1.36
N ARG A 406 14.65 16.16 1.65
CA ARG A 406 14.43 15.04 0.72
C ARG A 406 13.00 14.98 0.23
N LEU A 407 12.04 15.05 1.15
CA LEU A 407 10.62 14.99 0.80
C LEU A 407 10.17 16.26 0.03
N THR A 408 10.70 17.43 0.36
CA THR A 408 10.43 18.67 -0.38
C THR A 408 10.94 18.56 -1.81
N GLU A 409 12.17 18.10 -2.01
CA GLU A 409 12.75 17.89 -3.34
C GLU A 409 11.98 16.82 -4.14
N ALA A 410 11.64 15.72 -3.51
CA ALA A 410 10.92 14.65 -4.15
C ALA A 410 9.50 15.05 -4.57
N THR A 411 8.78 15.78 -3.72
CA THR A 411 7.34 16.05 -3.91
C THR A 411 7.03 17.44 -4.46
N GLY A 412 7.99 18.37 -4.40
CA GLY A 412 7.76 19.78 -4.76
C GLY A 412 6.84 20.54 -3.80
N PHE A 413 6.43 19.90 -2.69
CA PHE A 413 5.67 20.50 -1.61
C PHE A 413 6.57 20.67 -0.39
N ARG A 414 6.64 21.89 0.16
CA ARG A 414 7.45 22.17 1.35
C ARG A 414 7.02 21.27 2.51
N GLN A 415 7.94 20.49 3.01
CA GLN A 415 7.74 19.59 4.15
C GLN A 415 8.21 20.25 5.45
N THR A 416 7.81 19.67 6.58
CA THR A 416 8.28 20.05 7.91
C THR A 416 8.91 18.85 8.60
N ALA A 417 9.99 19.10 9.34
CA ALA A 417 10.72 18.11 10.13
C ALA A 417 9.80 17.34 11.10
N ALA A 418 8.84 18.03 11.71
CA ALA A 418 7.86 17.47 12.65
C ALA A 418 7.01 16.31 12.08
N ARG A 419 7.00 16.10 10.76
CA ARG A 419 6.26 14.97 10.14
C ARG A 419 7.02 13.66 10.11
N ARG A 420 8.32 13.67 10.35
CA ARG A 420 9.17 12.49 10.13
C ARG A 420 8.66 11.24 10.84
N LEU A 421 8.42 11.33 12.15
CA LEU A 421 7.92 10.21 12.93
C LEU A 421 6.46 9.86 12.60
N THR A 422 5.64 10.86 12.26
CA THR A 422 4.25 10.63 11.83
C THR A 422 4.19 9.92 10.46
N ASP A 423 5.11 10.22 9.54
CA ASP A 423 5.22 9.56 8.22
C ASP A 423 5.91 8.18 8.30
N ALA A 424 6.54 7.81 9.42
CA ALA A 424 7.06 6.47 9.68
C ALA A 424 5.93 5.49 10.06
N LEU A 425 4.91 5.40 9.20
CA LEU A 425 3.70 4.62 9.43
C LEU A 425 3.98 3.12 9.65
N GLY A 426 3.19 2.51 10.51
CA GLY A 426 3.28 1.08 10.77
C GLY A 426 4.62 0.71 11.42
N ASP A 427 5.36 -0.22 10.82
CA ASP A 427 6.68 -0.64 11.27
C ASP A 427 7.83 0.23 10.70
N GLY A 428 7.51 1.32 10.02
CA GLY A 428 8.50 2.22 9.40
C GLY A 428 9.17 1.63 8.17
N THR A 429 8.55 0.68 7.46
CA THR A 429 9.09 0.09 6.21
C THR A 429 8.07 0.02 5.08
N ARG A 430 6.87 0.52 5.30
CA ARG A 430 5.75 0.41 4.35
C ARG A 430 6.04 1.06 2.99
N ALA A 431 6.77 2.16 2.98
CA ALA A 431 7.11 2.84 1.73
C ALA A 431 7.99 1.98 0.81
N ALA A 432 8.89 1.17 1.38
CA ALA A 432 9.71 0.23 0.62
C ALA A 432 8.86 -0.84 -0.11
N GLU A 433 7.82 -1.37 0.53
CA GLU A 433 6.89 -2.29 -0.10
C GLU A 433 6.08 -1.62 -1.21
N GLU A 434 5.65 -0.39 -0.99
CA GLU A 434 4.93 0.40 -1.99
C GLU A 434 5.78 0.67 -3.24
N VAL A 435 7.06 0.99 -3.08
CA VAL A 435 8.00 1.14 -4.22
C VAL A 435 8.12 -0.17 -4.98
N ARG A 436 8.35 -1.31 -4.30
CA ARG A 436 8.43 -2.64 -4.95
C ARG A 436 7.16 -2.98 -5.72
N ALA A 437 6.00 -2.70 -5.14
CA ALA A 437 4.71 -2.94 -5.78
C ALA A 437 4.54 -2.10 -7.06
N ARG A 438 4.96 -0.82 -7.06
CA ARG A 438 4.90 0.06 -8.23
C ARG A 438 5.86 -0.38 -9.34
N LEU A 439 7.08 -0.77 -8.99
CA LEU A 439 8.05 -1.32 -9.94
C LEU A 439 7.49 -2.59 -10.61
N PHE A 440 6.90 -3.48 -9.82
CA PHE A 440 6.27 -4.70 -10.34
C PHE A 440 5.03 -4.39 -11.19
N ALA A 441 4.19 -3.44 -10.79
CA ALA A 441 3.00 -3.04 -11.58
C ALA A 441 3.38 -2.54 -12.98
N ALA A 442 4.45 -1.74 -13.10
CA ALA A 442 4.97 -1.28 -14.39
C ALA A 442 5.46 -2.46 -15.24
N SER A 443 6.20 -3.39 -14.63
CA SER A 443 6.70 -4.60 -15.29
C SER A 443 5.56 -5.50 -15.79
N ALA A 444 4.59 -5.81 -14.95
CA ALA A 444 3.43 -6.61 -15.31
C ALA A 444 2.57 -5.93 -16.38
N GLY A 445 2.41 -4.60 -16.30
CA GLY A 445 1.69 -3.81 -17.31
C GLY A 445 2.34 -3.86 -18.69
N GLU A 446 3.66 -3.70 -18.74
CA GLU A 446 4.41 -3.79 -20.01
C GLU A 446 4.37 -5.21 -20.60
N TYR A 447 4.50 -6.22 -19.75
CA TYR A 447 4.34 -7.62 -20.16
C TYR A 447 2.98 -7.87 -20.79
N LEU A 448 1.88 -7.47 -20.13
CA LEU A 448 0.52 -7.64 -20.65
C LEU A 448 0.29 -6.87 -21.95
N LYS A 449 0.81 -5.63 -22.06
CA LYS A 449 0.73 -4.84 -23.29
C LYS A 449 1.47 -5.50 -24.45
N THR A 450 2.67 -5.99 -24.21
CA THR A 450 3.48 -6.65 -25.24
C THR A 450 2.81 -7.93 -25.74
N ARG A 451 2.19 -8.70 -24.84
CA ARG A 451 1.62 -10.01 -25.16
C ARG A 451 0.19 -9.95 -25.69
N HIS A 452 -0.63 -9.04 -25.19
CA HIS A 452 -2.07 -8.94 -25.47
C HIS A 452 -2.49 -7.62 -26.14
N GLY A 453 -1.52 -6.74 -26.42
CA GLY A 453 -1.77 -5.41 -27.00
C GLY A 453 -2.14 -4.35 -25.96
N THR A 454 -2.22 -3.10 -26.40
CA THR A 454 -2.47 -1.93 -25.56
C THR A 454 -3.81 -2.00 -24.80
N ARG A 455 -4.78 -2.78 -25.33
CA ARG A 455 -6.10 -3.01 -24.70
C ARG A 455 -6.17 -4.35 -23.96
N TRP A 456 -5.06 -4.78 -23.34
CA TRP A 456 -5.00 -6.04 -22.58
C TRP A 456 -6.15 -6.19 -21.57
N TRP A 457 -6.60 -5.09 -20.98
CA TRP A 457 -7.71 -5.02 -20.01
C TRP A 457 -9.09 -5.40 -20.60
N ALA A 458 -9.21 -5.58 -21.90
CA ALA A 458 -10.39 -6.10 -22.60
C ALA A 458 -10.11 -7.46 -23.28
N SER A 459 -8.96 -8.09 -23.01
CA SER A 459 -8.55 -9.37 -23.59
C SER A 459 -8.84 -10.53 -22.63
N ARG A 460 -9.65 -11.48 -23.09
CA ARG A 460 -9.92 -12.70 -22.31
C ARG A 460 -8.66 -13.52 -22.06
N ALA A 461 -7.75 -13.58 -23.05
CA ALA A 461 -6.49 -14.28 -22.90
C ALA A 461 -5.59 -13.65 -21.80
N ALA A 462 -5.61 -12.30 -21.68
CA ALA A 462 -4.92 -11.63 -20.57
C ALA A 462 -5.56 -11.96 -19.22
N GLY A 463 -6.89 -12.08 -19.18
CA GLY A 463 -7.59 -12.47 -17.96
C GLY A 463 -7.31 -13.91 -17.54
N ASP A 464 -7.26 -14.85 -18.47
CA ASP A 464 -6.90 -16.25 -18.21
C ASP A 464 -5.47 -16.34 -17.63
N GLU A 465 -4.52 -15.57 -18.18
CA GLU A 465 -3.14 -15.51 -17.71
C GLU A 465 -3.02 -14.87 -16.31
N LEU A 466 -3.77 -13.80 -16.03
CA LEU A 466 -3.84 -13.21 -14.69
C LEU A 466 -4.38 -14.23 -13.66
N ILE A 467 -5.41 -15.00 -14.03
CA ILE A 467 -5.96 -16.04 -13.17
C ILE A 467 -4.90 -17.10 -12.87
N ASP A 468 -4.17 -17.57 -13.88
CA ASP A 468 -3.13 -18.58 -13.70
C ASP A 468 -2.07 -18.12 -12.70
N VAL A 469 -1.65 -16.84 -12.79
CA VAL A 469 -0.71 -16.24 -11.84
C VAL A 469 -1.33 -16.10 -10.44
N TRP A 470 -2.55 -15.61 -10.34
CA TRP A 470 -3.22 -15.41 -9.04
C TRP A 470 -3.45 -16.72 -8.28
N THR A 471 -3.64 -17.84 -8.99
CA THR A 471 -3.74 -19.16 -8.34
C THR A 471 -2.47 -19.57 -7.60
N THR A 472 -1.31 -18.93 -7.88
CA THR A 472 -0.06 -19.22 -7.17
C THR A 472 -0.02 -18.60 -5.77
N GLY A 473 -0.86 -17.58 -5.50
CA GLY A 473 -0.78 -16.76 -4.31
C GLY A 473 0.55 -15.99 -4.25
N ALA A 474 1.02 -15.68 -3.05
CA ALA A 474 2.31 -15.01 -2.81
C ALA A 474 3.49 -16.01 -2.66
N ARG A 475 3.48 -17.09 -3.45
CA ARG A 475 4.59 -18.06 -3.46
C ARG A 475 5.91 -17.41 -3.88
N TYR A 476 5.84 -16.50 -4.85
CA TYR A 476 6.98 -15.85 -5.46
C TYR A 476 7.03 -14.36 -5.07
N PRO A 477 8.20 -13.82 -4.67
CA PRO A 477 8.40 -12.37 -4.58
C PRO A 477 8.17 -11.68 -5.93
N ALA A 478 7.91 -10.38 -5.93
CA ALA A 478 7.63 -9.61 -7.14
C ALA A 478 8.69 -9.77 -8.25
N GLU A 479 9.96 -9.74 -7.87
CA GLU A 479 11.10 -9.83 -8.80
C GLU A 479 11.22 -11.23 -9.42
N GLU A 480 11.03 -12.28 -8.61
CA GLU A 480 11.05 -13.67 -9.07
C GLU A 480 9.85 -13.95 -9.97
N LEU A 481 8.67 -13.46 -9.60
CA LEU A 481 7.45 -13.62 -10.39
C LEU A 481 7.59 -12.96 -11.77
N ALA A 482 8.12 -11.75 -11.84
CA ALA A 482 8.39 -11.07 -13.11
C ALA A 482 9.32 -11.91 -14.01
N SER A 483 10.39 -12.47 -13.44
CA SER A 483 11.31 -13.35 -14.16
C SER A 483 10.64 -14.61 -14.68
N LEU A 484 9.80 -15.27 -13.86
CA LEU A 484 9.06 -16.49 -14.26
C LEU A 484 8.05 -16.24 -15.38
N LEU A 485 7.44 -15.06 -15.42
CA LEU A 485 6.54 -14.62 -16.48
C LEU A 485 7.28 -14.25 -17.76
N GLY A 486 8.60 -14.05 -17.72
CA GLY A 486 9.35 -13.42 -18.82
C GLY A 486 9.00 -11.94 -18.99
N ALA A 487 8.49 -11.30 -17.96
CA ALA A 487 8.24 -9.87 -17.93
C ALA A 487 9.57 -9.08 -17.85
N PRO A 488 9.59 -7.81 -18.29
CA PRO A 488 10.73 -6.95 -18.02
C PRO A 488 11.07 -6.89 -16.55
N ARG A 489 12.35 -6.74 -16.23
CA ARG A 489 12.78 -6.59 -14.84
C ARG A 489 12.07 -5.40 -14.18
N PRO A 490 11.47 -5.58 -12.98
CA PRO A 490 10.91 -4.46 -12.22
C PRO A 490 12.02 -3.49 -11.80
N ASP A 491 12.08 -2.31 -12.43
CA ASP A 491 13.10 -1.29 -12.19
C ASP A 491 12.55 0.14 -12.34
N ALA A 492 13.35 1.10 -11.92
CA ALA A 492 13.02 2.52 -11.95
C ALA A 492 12.90 3.07 -13.36
N GLU A 493 13.66 2.53 -14.33
CA GLU A 493 13.61 2.97 -15.72
C GLU A 493 12.23 2.69 -16.33
N LEU A 494 11.73 1.46 -16.16
CA LEU A 494 10.44 1.05 -16.68
C LEU A 494 9.29 1.86 -16.06
N LEU A 495 9.29 2.01 -14.72
CA LEU A 495 8.28 2.80 -14.02
C LEU A 495 8.32 4.28 -14.44
N SER A 496 9.52 4.87 -14.55
CA SER A 496 9.68 6.26 -14.97
C SER A 496 9.21 6.50 -16.39
N ASN A 497 9.50 5.58 -17.32
CA ASN A 497 9.05 5.66 -18.71
C ASN A 497 7.52 5.55 -18.80
N PHE A 498 6.92 4.60 -18.06
CA PHE A 498 5.47 4.42 -17.99
C PHE A 498 4.76 5.69 -17.52
N LEU A 499 5.15 6.22 -16.34
CA LEU A 499 4.48 7.40 -15.76
C LEU A 499 4.77 8.68 -16.55
N SER A 500 5.97 8.83 -17.13
CA SER A 500 6.33 9.99 -17.94
C SER A 500 5.50 10.05 -19.23
N ALA A 501 5.34 8.92 -19.92
CA ALA A 501 4.51 8.84 -21.13
C ALA A 501 3.04 9.17 -20.82
N ALA A 502 2.49 8.61 -19.72
CA ALA A 502 1.12 8.87 -19.29
C ALA A 502 0.88 10.35 -18.93
N THR A 503 1.87 11.02 -18.30
CA THR A 503 1.76 12.46 -17.98
C THR A 503 1.95 13.36 -19.19
N ALA A 504 2.62 12.93 -20.27
CA ALA A 504 2.84 13.73 -21.46
C ALA A 504 1.55 14.01 -22.24
N GLY A 505 0.56 13.12 -22.16
CA GLY A 505 -0.73 13.26 -22.84
C GLY A 505 -0.61 13.10 -24.38
N GLU A 506 0.44 12.42 -24.85
CA GLU A 506 0.71 12.14 -26.26
C GLU A 506 0.00 10.87 -26.73
#